data_90d927d5b8d49298a10464b60826e7b5
#
_entry.id   90d927d5b8d49298a10464b60826e7b5
#
_cell.length_a   1.000
_cell.length_b   1.000
_cell.length_c   1.000
_cell.angle_alpha   90.00
_cell.angle_beta   90.00
_cell.angle_gamma   90.00
#
_symmetry.space_group_name_H-M   'P 1'
#
loop_
_entity.id
_entity.type
_entity.pdbx_description
1 polymer ?
#
loop_
_entity_poly.entity_id
_entity_poly.type
_entity_poly.pdbx_seq_one_letter_code
_entity_poly.pdbx_strand_id
1 'polypeptide(L)'
;MVAPPECHRPIASALSFSASFMFPAVPDAHPIPYLERGTRAYWRASIALLFAGYATFSLLYCVQPLLPSFSAAFNVTPAESSLSLSLTTAALALAVFIAGFVSEGWSRHKLMTLSLMASALLTIGVSIAPQWHQLLVLRTLEGLALGGVPAVAMAYLAEEVHPEGLGLAMGLYVGGTAIGGMAGRVITGVVADLFSWRIAIGTIGVLGILSTLAFRALLPPSHHFVPRRGLGFNHHRTALLKQFTRPGLPLLFLLGFVLMGSFVTLYNYIGYRLLAPPYRLSQAEIGAIFVVYLAGVIASPLSGRMADTFGRARVLIGSLALMALGLALTLLHPLTAIALGIACVTFGFFAGHSVASGWVGRLAREAKGQAAALYLLAYYLGSSLVGSYGGHVWAGYGWNGVAGLVGVLLVIGLAAALRLRGLRARERTAA
;
A
#
# COMPACT_ATOMS: atom_id res chain seq x y z
N MET A 1 32.91 71.27 30.42
CA MET A 1 32.67 72.60 29.83
C MET A 1 32.21 72.38 28.40
N VAL A 2 31.15 73.13 28.01
CA VAL A 2 30.54 73.29 26.71
C VAL A 2 29.40 72.27 26.44
N ALA A 3 28.19 72.75 26.56
CA ALA A 3 26.90 72.16 26.14
C ALA A 3 26.70 72.29 24.61
N PRO A 4 25.90 71.39 24.03
CA PRO A 4 25.48 71.52 22.62
C PRO A 4 24.20 72.37 22.47
N PRO A 5 23.96 72.99 21.30
CA PRO A 5 22.83 73.90 21.10
C PRO A 5 21.55 73.18 20.68
N GLU A 6 20.45 73.78 21.10
CA GLU A 6 19.08 73.45 20.68
C GLU A 6 18.86 73.79 19.19
N CYS A 7 18.09 72.99 18.48
CA CYS A 7 17.63 73.31 17.17
C CYS A 7 16.12 73.05 16.95
N HIS A 8 15.48 74.10 16.50
CA HIS A 8 14.09 74.43 16.29
C HIS A 8 13.18 73.32 15.68
N ARG A 9 11.95 73.29 16.18
CA ARG A 9 10.77 72.73 15.53
C ARG A 9 10.24 73.71 14.45
N PRO A 10 9.71 73.20 13.35
CA PRO A 10 8.64 73.88 12.65
C PRO A 10 7.30 73.15 12.80
N ILE A 11 6.28 73.93 13.05
CA ILE A 11 4.86 73.64 13.05
C ILE A 11 4.40 73.36 11.61
N ALA A 12 3.81 72.21 11.38
CA ALA A 12 3.00 72.00 10.18
C ALA A 12 1.69 71.31 10.56
N SER A 13 0.65 72.11 10.49
CA SER A 13 -0.74 71.71 10.54
C SER A 13 -1.08 70.81 9.38
N ALA A 14 -1.44 69.55 9.66
CA ALA A 14 -1.98 68.64 8.64
C ALA A 14 -3.40 68.23 9.01
N LEU A 15 -4.30 68.59 8.14
CA LEU A 15 -5.71 68.24 8.09
C LEU A 15 -5.91 66.72 8.23
N SER A 16 -6.55 66.32 9.30
CA SER A 16 -7.02 64.96 9.47
C SER A 16 -8.29 64.72 8.64
N PHE A 17 -8.13 64.11 7.47
CA PHE A 17 -9.25 63.55 6.72
C PHE A 17 -9.48 62.09 7.25
N SER A 18 -10.35 61.98 8.23
CA SER A 18 -10.82 60.70 8.75
C SER A 18 -11.88 60.14 7.79
N ALA A 19 -11.43 59.40 6.75
CA ALA A 19 -12.32 58.54 5.96
C ALA A 19 -12.44 57.22 6.68
N SER A 20 -13.43 57.10 7.56
CA SER A 20 -13.87 55.82 8.11
C SER A 20 -14.52 54.99 6.98
N PHE A 21 -13.72 54.30 6.18
CA PHE A 21 -14.22 53.21 5.37
C PHE A 21 -14.52 52.07 6.34
N MET A 22 -15.79 51.95 6.73
CA MET A 22 -16.36 50.84 7.46
C MET A 22 -16.39 49.66 6.47
N PHE A 23 -15.31 48.88 6.39
CA PHE A 23 -15.38 47.55 5.80
C PHE A 23 -16.38 46.75 6.65
N PRO A 24 -17.42 46.13 6.03
CA PRO A 24 -18.27 45.23 6.79
C PRO A 24 -17.36 44.14 7.40
N ALA A 25 -17.46 43.95 8.70
CA ALA A 25 -16.78 42.87 9.38
C ALA A 25 -17.13 41.56 8.66
N VAL A 26 -16.11 40.93 8.04
CA VAL A 26 -16.26 39.56 7.54
C VAL A 26 -16.73 38.76 8.73
N PRO A 27 -17.90 38.08 8.65
CA PRO A 27 -18.35 37.24 9.76
C PRO A 27 -17.20 36.30 10.13
N ASP A 28 -16.86 36.21 11.40
CA ASP A 28 -15.86 35.27 11.89
C ASP A 28 -16.22 33.89 11.35
N ALA A 29 -15.50 33.47 10.33
CA ALA A 29 -15.64 32.11 9.81
C ALA A 29 -15.21 31.19 10.95
N HIS A 30 -16.18 30.63 11.68
CA HIS A 30 -15.88 29.62 12.67
C HIS A 30 -14.97 28.57 12.04
N PRO A 31 -13.81 28.28 12.61
CA PRO A 31 -12.90 27.29 12.06
C PRO A 31 -13.67 25.98 11.90
N ILE A 32 -13.66 25.42 10.69
CA ILE A 32 -14.33 24.15 10.42
C ILE A 32 -13.74 23.11 11.36
N PRO A 33 -14.55 22.45 12.23
CA PRO A 33 -14.00 21.53 13.23
C PRO A 33 -13.47 20.27 12.56
N TYR A 34 -12.30 19.81 13.01
CA TYR A 34 -11.77 18.50 12.65
C TYR A 34 -12.70 17.37 13.14
N LEU A 35 -12.60 16.19 12.52
CA LEU A 35 -13.25 14.97 12.97
C LEU A 35 -12.57 14.51 14.29
N GLU A 36 -13.21 14.81 15.43
CA GLU A 36 -12.68 14.49 16.75
C GLU A 36 -12.96 13.04 17.13
N ARG A 37 -12.00 12.40 17.78
CA ARG A 37 -12.10 11.03 18.28
C ARG A 37 -13.31 10.90 19.22
N GLY A 38 -14.12 9.83 18.98
CA GLY A 38 -15.35 9.56 19.74
C GLY A 38 -16.62 10.13 19.12
N THR A 39 -16.53 11.08 18.19
CA THR A 39 -17.71 11.63 17.52
C THR A 39 -18.28 10.66 16.48
N ARG A 40 -19.57 10.78 16.20
CA ARG A 40 -20.25 9.99 15.17
C ARG A 40 -19.61 10.18 13.79
N ALA A 41 -19.20 11.39 13.45
CA ALA A 41 -18.54 11.71 12.19
C ALA A 41 -17.18 11.01 12.07
N TYR A 42 -16.36 11.00 13.14
CA TYR A 42 -15.10 10.28 13.20
C TYR A 42 -15.25 8.79 12.94
N TRP A 43 -16.19 8.13 13.62
CA TRP A 43 -16.44 6.70 13.42
C TRP A 43 -16.97 6.38 12.03
N ARG A 44 -17.84 7.24 11.47
CA ARG A 44 -18.29 7.10 10.09
C ARG A 44 -17.14 7.18 9.10
N ALA A 45 -16.26 8.16 9.22
CA ALA A 45 -15.06 8.28 8.36
C ALA A 45 -14.13 7.07 8.50
N SER A 46 -13.84 6.64 9.73
CA SER A 46 -12.95 5.51 9.99
C SER A 46 -13.49 4.19 9.44
N ILE A 47 -14.78 3.92 9.59
CA ILE A 47 -15.45 2.72 9.07
C ILE A 47 -15.56 2.80 7.53
N ALA A 48 -15.85 3.97 6.97
CA ALA A 48 -15.84 4.16 5.52
C ALA A 48 -14.48 3.79 4.92
N LEU A 49 -13.40 4.26 5.51
CA LEU A 49 -12.05 3.97 5.02
C LEU A 49 -11.62 2.52 5.28
N LEU A 50 -12.13 1.86 6.33
CA LEU A 50 -11.98 0.41 6.50
C LEU A 50 -12.60 -0.33 5.31
N PHE A 51 -13.82 0.04 4.89
CA PHE A 51 -14.46 -0.54 3.69
C PHE A 51 -13.69 -0.22 2.41
N ALA A 52 -13.11 0.98 2.27
CA ALA A 52 -12.28 1.33 1.13
C ALA A 52 -11.01 0.48 1.07
N GLY A 53 -10.33 0.29 2.20
CA GLY A 53 -9.18 -0.60 2.32
C GLY A 53 -9.52 -2.05 2.01
N TYR A 54 -10.62 -2.55 2.58
CA TYR A 54 -11.16 -3.89 2.31
C TYR A 54 -11.41 -4.10 0.82
N ALA A 55 -12.21 -3.23 0.19
CA ALA A 55 -12.54 -3.36 -1.22
C ALA A 55 -11.30 -3.32 -2.11
N THR A 56 -10.39 -2.34 -1.90
CA THR A 56 -9.18 -2.19 -2.70
C THR A 56 -8.35 -3.47 -2.72
N PHE A 57 -8.08 -4.06 -1.56
CA PHE A 57 -7.19 -5.21 -1.47
C PHE A 57 -7.88 -6.54 -1.75
N SER A 58 -9.20 -6.63 -1.51
CA SER A 58 -10.00 -7.77 -1.92
C SER A 58 -10.07 -7.88 -3.45
N LEU A 59 -10.41 -6.78 -4.14
CA LEU A 59 -10.46 -6.72 -5.61
C LEU A 59 -9.08 -7.00 -6.22
N LEU A 60 -8.01 -6.37 -5.70
CA LEU A 60 -6.66 -6.52 -6.22
C LEU A 60 -6.18 -7.97 -6.20
N TYR A 61 -6.38 -8.66 -5.07
CA TYR A 61 -5.72 -9.93 -4.80
C TYR A 61 -6.61 -11.18 -4.92
N CYS A 62 -7.90 -11.04 -5.22
CA CYS A 62 -8.84 -12.17 -5.35
C CYS A 62 -8.38 -13.24 -6.36
N VAL A 63 -7.65 -12.85 -7.39
CA VAL A 63 -7.17 -13.77 -8.44
C VAL A 63 -6.02 -14.68 -7.98
N GLN A 64 -5.32 -14.35 -6.88
CA GLN A 64 -4.10 -15.05 -6.50
C GLN A 64 -4.30 -16.56 -6.22
N PRO A 65 -5.33 -17.01 -5.50
CA PRO A 65 -5.59 -18.45 -5.34
C PRO A 65 -6.06 -19.12 -6.63
N LEU A 66 -6.52 -18.35 -7.62
CA LEU A 66 -7.08 -18.85 -8.87
C LEU A 66 -6.04 -19.04 -9.99
N LEU A 67 -4.76 -18.71 -9.77
CA LEU A 67 -3.73 -18.82 -10.80
C LEU A 67 -3.66 -20.22 -11.43
N PRO A 68 -3.72 -21.33 -10.66
CA PRO A 68 -3.80 -22.67 -11.24
C PRO A 68 -5.08 -22.90 -12.06
N SER A 69 -6.22 -22.36 -11.61
CA SER A 69 -7.51 -22.48 -12.33
C SER A 69 -7.48 -21.73 -13.65
N PHE A 70 -6.81 -20.58 -13.72
CA PHE A 70 -6.62 -19.84 -14.98
C PHE A 70 -5.72 -20.60 -15.95
N SER A 71 -4.63 -21.21 -15.44
CA SER A 71 -3.77 -22.06 -16.26
C SER A 71 -4.56 -23.18 -16.94
N ALA A 72 -5.44 -23.84 -16.17
CA ALA A 72 -6.30 -24.90 -16.70
C ALA A 72 -7.40 -24.40 -17.65
N ALA A 73 -8.09 -23.30 -17.26
CA ALA A 73 -9.26 -22.80 -18.02
C ALA A 73 -8.89 -22.17 -19.37
N PHE A 74 -7.74 -21.53 -19.47
CA PHE A 74 -7.29 -20.80 -20.67
C PHE A 74 -6.11 -21.48 -21.38
N ASN A 75 -5.66 -22.63 -20.88
CA ASN A 75 -4.49 -23.36 -21.39
C ASN A 75 -3.23 -22.47 -21.50
N VAL A 76 -2.97 -21.72 -20.43
CA VAL A 76 -1.83 -20.81 -20.31
C VAL A 76 -0.83 -21.33 -19.28
N THR A 77 0.43 -20.96 -19.44
CA THR A 77 1.50 -21.32 -18.52
C THR A 77 1.32 -20.66 -17.15
N PRO A 78 1.95 -21.16 -16.06
CA PRO A 78 1.93 -20.49 -14.75
C PRO A 78 2.49 -19.06 -14.79
N ALA A 79 3.46 -18.78 -15.67
CA ALA A 79 3.99 -17.44 -15.89
C ALA A 79 2.93 -16.51 -16.51
N GLU A 80 2.26 -16.96 -17.56
CA GLU A 80 1.17 -16.20 -18.17
C GLU A 80 0.02 -16.01 -17.20
N SER A 81 -0.40 -17.05 -16.47
CA SER A 81 -1.46 -16.95 -15.46
C SER A 81 -1.16 -15.87 -14.42
N SER A 82 0.08 -15.78 -13.97
CA SER A 82 0.51 -14.76 -12.99
C SER A 82 0.36 -13.33 -13.51
N LEU A 83 0.29 -13.10 -14.83
CA LEU A 83 0.05 -11.78 -15.42
C LEU A 83 -1.30 -11.19 -14.98
N SER A 84 -2.29 -12.03 -14.66
CA SER A 84 -3.58 -11.57 -14.13
C SER A 84 -3.44 -10.75 -12.83
N LEU A 85 -2.41 -11.01 -12.03
CA LEU A 85 -2.08 -10.21 -10.84
C LEU A 85 -0.99 -9.19 -11.15
N SER A 86 0.03 -9.58 -11.89
CA SER A 86 1.23 -8.77 -12.12
C SER A 86 0.96 -7.51 -12.94
N LEU A 87 0.13 -7.59 -13.99
CA LEU A 87 -0.29 -6.41 -14.76
C LEU A 87 -1.15 -5.47 -13.91
N THR A 88 -2.02 -6.02 -13.06
CA THR A 88 -2.83 -5.22 -12.14
C THR A 88 -1.95 -4.47 -11.15
N THR A 89 -0.96 -5.14 -10.54
CA THR A 89 -0.05 -4.50 -9.57
C THR A 89 0.90 -3.51 -10.22
N ALA A 90 1.36 -3.76 -11.46
CA ALA A 90 2.16 -2.80 -12.23
C ALA A 90 1.35 -1.55 -12.59
N ALA A 91 0.11 -1.74 -13.06
CA ALA A 91 -0.80 -0.64 -13.39
C ALA A 91 -1.17 0.18 -12.12
N LEU A 92 -1.41 -0.50 -11.00
CA LEU A 92 -1.62 0.15 -9.70
C LEU A 92 -0.40 0.96 -9.27
N ALA A 93 0.82 0.41 -9.41
CA ALA A 93 2.05 1.12 -9.08
C ALA A 93 2.18 2.43 -9.85
N LEU A 94 1.93 2.37 -11.16
CA LEU A 94 1.93 3.53 -12.04
C LEU A 94 0.85 4.54 -11.63
N ALA A 95 -0.37 4.05 -11.39
CA ALA A 95 -1.51 4.91 -11.02
C ALA A 95 -1.29 5.60 -9.66
N VAL A 96 -0.79 4.90 -8.64
CA VAL A 96 -0.45 5.49 -7.33
C VAL A 96 0.65 6.53 -7.47
N PHE A 97 1.66 6.25 -8.29
CA PHE A 97 2.73 7.21 -8.57
C PHE A 97 2.19 8.47 -9.25
N ILE A 98 1.35 8.34 -10.27
CA ILE A 98 0.71 9.49 -10.97
C ILE A 98 -0.27 10.21 -10.05
N ALA A 99 -1.05 9.49 -9.24
CA ALA A 99 -2.02 10.08 -8.32
C ALA A 99 -1.36 11.02 -7.30
N GLY A 100 -0.12 10.75 -6.90
CA GLY A 100 0.68 11.64 -6.06
C GLY A 100 0.90 13.05 -6.65
N PHE A 101 0.74 13.20 -7.97
CA PHE A 101 0.88 14.50 -8.67
C PHE A 101 -0.47 15.11 -9.06
N VAL A 102 -1.45 14.29 -9.40
CA VAL A 102 -2.73 14.73 -10.02
C VAL A 102 -3.85 14.88 -8.99
N SER A 103 -3.80 14.14 -7.89
CA SER A 103 -4.89 14.07 -6.91
C SER A 103 -5.18 15.38 -6.17
N GLU A 104 -4.28 16.37 -6.23
CA GLU A 104 -4.42 17.66 -5.56
C GLU A 104 -5.53 18.54 -6.17
N GLY A 105 -6.00 18.23 -7.39
CA GLY A 105 -7.07 18.98 -8.07
C GLY A 105 -8.47 18.35 -7.95
N TRP A 106 -8.61 17.17 -7.38
CA TRP A 106 -9.86 16.41 -7.39
C TRP A 106 -10.41 16.20 -5.97
N SER A 107 -11.74 16.29 -5.83
CA SER A 107 -12.42 15.98 -4.57
C SER A 107 -12.06 14.56 -4.10
N ARG A 108 -11.50 14.44 -2.87
CA ARG A 108 -11.07 13.18 -2.25
C ARG A 108 -12.18 12.12 -2.29
N HIS A 109 -13.39 12.52 -1.86
CA HIS A 109 -14.55 11.65 -1.83
C HIS A 109 -14.95 11.13 -3.22
N LYS A 110 -15.02 12.02 -4.24
CA LYS A 110 -15.42 11.64 -5.61
C LYS A 110 -14.39 10.71 -6.24
N LEU A 111 -13.11 11.01 -6.10
CA LEU A 111 -12.02 10.21 -6.68
C LEU A 111 -12.00 8.80 -6.11
N MET A 112 -12.06 8.65 -4.78
CA MET A 112 -12.08 7.32 -4.15
C MET A 112 -13.34 6.53 -4.52
N THR A 113 -14.52 7.15 -4.53
CA THR A 113 -15.77 6.49 -4.92
C THR A 113 -15.73 5.99 -6.36
N LEU A 114 -15.28 6.84 -7.30
CA LEU A 114 -15.16 6.47 -8.72
C LEU A 114 -14.14 5.33 -8.91
N SER A 115 -12.99 5.42 -8.26
CA SER A 115 -11.94 4.39 -8.28
C SER A 115 -12.46 3.03 -7.80
N LEU A 116 -13.12 2.99 -6.65
CA LEU A 116 -13.66 1.74 -6.09
C LEU A 116 -14.77 1.16 -6.99
N MET A 117 -15.70 2.00 -7.44
CA MET A 117 -16.81 1.56 -8.29
C MET A 117 -16.31 1.03 -9.64
N ALA A 118 -15.41 1.77 -10.31
CA ALA A 118 -14.81 1.33 -11.57
C ALA A 118 -14.09 0.00 -11.40
N SER A 119 -13.30 -0.16 -10.32
CA SER A 119 -12.56 -1.40 -10.04
C SER A 119 -13.51 -2.58 -9.79
N ALA A 120 -14.58 -2.39 -9.02
CA ALA A 120 -15.56 -3.43 -8.76
C ALA A 120 -16.31 -3.87 -10.04
N LEU A 121 -16.68 -2.91 -10.90
CA LEU A 121 -17.32 -3.22 -12.20
C LEU A 121 -16.36 -3.93 -13.15
N LEU A 122 -15.09 -3.53 -13.20
CA LEU A 122 -14.05 -4.21 -13.97
C LEU A 122 -13.83 -5.63 -13.47
N THR A 123 -13.85 -5.86 -12.16
CA THR A 123 -13.78 -7.22 -11.58
C THR A 123 -14.97 -8.07 -12.00
N ILE A 124 -16.19 -7.52 -12.04
CA ILE A 124 -17.35 -8.23 -12.62
C ILE A 124 -17.11 -8.52 -14.10
N GLY A 125 -16.56 -7.58 -14.86
CA GLY A 125 -16.17 -7.81 -16.25
C GLY A 125 -15.20 -8.98 -16.39
N VAL A 126 -14.21 -9.10 -15.50
CA VAL A 126 -13.26 -10.23 -15.46
C VAL A 126 -13.99 -11.57 -15.30
N SER A 127 -15.05 -11.63 -14.47
CA SER A 127 -15.80 -12.87 -14.22
C SER A 127 -16.51 -13.43 -15.47
N ILE A 128 -16.84 -12.56 -16.42
CA ILE A 128 -17.54 -12.92 -17.67
C ILE A 128 -16.62 -12.92 -18.90
N ALA A 129 -15.34 -12.58 -18.75
CA ALA A 129 -14.39 -12.52 -19.86
C ALA A 129 -14.23 -13.90 -20.53
N PRO A 130 -14.53 -14.07 -21.83
CA PRO A 130 -14.41 -15.34 -22.52
C PRO A 130 -12.98 -15.66 -22.95
N GLN A 131 -12.10 -14.65 -23.08
CA GLN A 131 -10.74 -14.81 -23.60
C GLN A 131 -9.70 -14.30 -22.60
N TRP A 132 -8.53 -14.95 -22.60
CA TRP A 132 -7.42 -14.59 -21.72
C TRP A 132 -6.98 -13.13 -21.86
N HIS A 133 -6.82 -12.64 -23.09
CA HIS A 133 -6.39 -11.26 -23.34
C HIS A 133 -7.39 -10.23 -22.81
N GLN A 134 -8.69 -10.49 -22.91
CA GLN A 134 -9.73 -9.61 -22.37
C GLN A 134 -9.64 -9.56 -20.85
N LEU A 135 -9.43 -10.71 -20.21
CA LEU A 135 -9.20 -10.77 -18.76
C LEU A 135 -8.00 -9.91 -18.38
N LEU A 136 -6.87 -10.02 -19.08
CA LEU A 136 -5.67 -9.23 -18.79
C LEU A 136 -5.89 -7.72 -18.97
N VAL A 137 -6.61 -7.31 -20.03
CA VAL A 137 -6.96 -5.90 -20.24
C VAL A 137 -7.81 -5.36 -19.09
N LEU A 138 -8.87 -6.10 -18.71
CA LEU A 138 -9.75 -5.70 -17.60
C LEU A 138 -8.97 -5.61 -16.28
N ARG A 139 -8.09 -6.57 -16.00
CA ARG A 139 -7.22 -6.56 -14.82
C ARG A 139 -6.24 -5.39 -14.81
N THR A 140 -5.71 -5.00 -15.98
CA THR A 140 -4.83 -3.83 -16.12
C THR A 140 -5.59 -2.53 -15.84
N LEU A 141 -6.78 -2.38 -16.43
CA LEU A 141 -7.65 -1.23 -16.19
C LEU A 141 -8.09 -1.14 -14.73
N GLU A 142 -8.38 -2.28 -14.10
CA GLU A 142 -8.69 -2.36 -12.68
C GLU A 142 -7.52 -1.85 -11.80
N GLY A 143 -6.29 -2.24 -12.13
CA GLY A 143 -5.11 -1.74 -11.45
C GLY A 143 -4.96 -0.22 -11.55
N LEU A 144 -5.20 0.36 -12.74
CA LEU A 144 -5.21 1.80 -12.93
C LEU A 144 -6.31 2.47 -12.09
N ALA A 145 -7.51 1.91 -12.10
CA ALA A 145 -8.64 2.43 -11.33
C ALA A 145 -8.37 2.41 -9.83
N LEU A 146 -7.82 1.31 -9.28
CA LEU A 146 -7.52 1.16 -7.86
C LEU A 146 -6.52 2.19 -7.32
N GLY A 147 -5.63 2.74 -8.19
CA GLY A 147 -4.60 3.69 -7.77
C GLY A 147 -5.11 4.98 -7.13
N GLY A 148 -6.35 5.36 -7.39
CA GLY A 148 -6.98 6.55 -6.80
C GLY A 148 -7.37 6.40 -5.32
N VAL A 149 -7.25 5.22 -4.70
CA VAL A 149 -7.66 4.99 -3.31
C VAL A 149 -6.52 5.11 -2.31
N PRO A 150 -5.41 4.34 -2.40
CA PRO A 150 -4.39 4.30 -1.34
C PRO A 150 -3.73 5.66 -1.07
N ALA A 151 -3.43 6.41 -2.14
CA ALA A 151 -2.79 7.71 -2.01
C ALA A 151 -3.73 8.76 -1.38
N VAL A 152 -5.02 8.72 -1.74
CA VAL A 152 -6.02 9.72 -1.35
C VAL A 152 -6.61 9.44 0.02
N ALA A 153 -6.78 8.16 0.40
CA ALA A 153 -7.32 7.78 1.70
C ALA A 153 -6.48 8.29 2.88
N MET A 154 -5.16 8.15 2.78
CA MET A 154 -4.23 8.64 3.82
C MET A 154 -4.22 10.16 3.88
N ALA A 155 -4.30 10.84 2.72
CA ALA A 155 -4.38 12.30 2.65
C ALA A 155 -5.69 12.81 3.29
N TYR A 156 -6.84 12.22 2.96
CA TYR A 156 -8.13 12.55 3.58
C TYR A 156 -8.07 12.46 5.10
N LEU A 157 -7.52 11.36 5.64
CA LEU A 157 -7.39 11.22 7.09
C LEU A 157 -6.52 12.30 7.71
N ALA A 158 -5.39 12.63 7.07
CA ALA A 158 -4.48 13.66 7.57
C ALA A 158 -5.07 15.07 7.49
N GLU A 159 -5.98 15.33 6.54
CA GLU A 159 -6.64 16.62 6.34
C GLU A 159 -7.85 16.82 7.27
N GLU A 160 -8.66 15.77 7.49
CA GLU A 160 -9.98 15.88 8.14
C GLU A 160 -10.00 15.44 9.61
N VAL A 161 -9.07 14.55 10.02
CA VAL A 161 -9.08 13.98 11.38
C VAL A 161 -8.14 14.74 12.31
N HIS A 162 -8.64 15.05 13.52
CA HIS A 162 -7.82 15.66 14.56
C HIS A 162 -6.59 14.79 14.90
N PRO A 163 -5.39 15.37 15.12
CA PRO A 163 -4.15 14.62 15.36
C PRO A 163 -4.24 13.52 16.43
N GLU A 164 -5.00 13.71 17.50
CA GLU A 164 -5.20 12.72 18.56
C GLU A 164 -5.96 11.46 18.10
N GLY A 165 -6.85 11.58 17.11
CA GLY A 165 -7.61 10.48 16.54
C GLY A 165 -6.96 9.82 15.33
N LEU A 166 -5.99 10.49 14.70
CA LEU A 166 -5.43 10.13 13.40
C LEU A 166 -4.81 8.73 13.39
N GLY A 167 -4.08 8.37 14.45
CA GLY A 167 -3.42 7.06 14.53
C GLY A 167 -4.39 5.88 14.49
N LEU A 168 -5.52 5.98 15.21
CA LEU A 168 -6.56 4.94 15.20
C LEU A 168 -7.27 4.86 13.85
N ALA A 169 -7.63 6.00 13.25
CA ALA A 169 -8.30 6.04 11.96
C ALA A 169 -7.41 5.46 10.83
N MET A 170 -6.13 5.80 10.81
CA MET A 170 -5.14 5.18 9.91
C MET A 170 -4.98 3.68 10.16
N GLY A 171 -4.97 3.28 11.43
CA GLY A 171 -4.92 1.86 11.81
C GLY A 171 -6.12 1.07 11.32
N LEU A 172 -7.32 1.64 11.36
CA LEU A 172 -8.54 1.02 10.84
C LEU A 172 -8.51 0.90 9.29
N TYR A 173 -8.03 1.92 8.59
CA TYR A 173 -7.81 1.83 7.14
C TYR A 173 -6.83 0.71 6.77
N VAL A 174 -5.67 0.67 7.42
CA VAL A 174 -4.66 -0.37 7.19
C VAL A 174 -5.18 -1.75 7.60
N GLY A 175 -5.93 -1.83 8.71
CA GLY A 175 -6.64 -3.06 9.10
C GLY A 175 -7.62 -3.52 8.03
N GLY A 176 -8.36 -2.59 7.43
CA GLY A 176 -9.24 -2.86 6.29
C GLY A 176 -8.47 -3.45 5.10
N THR A 177 -7.29 -2.94 4.77
CA THR A 177 -6.46 -3.49 3.67
C THR A 177 -6.01 -4.92 3.95
N ALA A 178 -5.61 -5.22 5.19
CA ALA A 178 -5.19 -6.56 5.59
C ALA A 178 -6.36 -7.56 5.58
N ILE A 179 -7.51 -7.16 6.14
CA ILE A 179 -8.73 -7.98 6.14
C ILE A 179 -9.21 -8.20 4.71
N GLY A 180 -9.22 -7.17 3.86
CA GLY A 180 -9.62 -7.28 2.46
C GLY A 180 -8.71 -8.20 1.66
N GLY A 181 -7.40 -8.04 1.84
CA GLY A 181 -6.41 -8.92 1.21
C GLY A 181 -6.54 -10.38 1.61
N MET A 182 -6.85 -10.67 2.86
CA MET A 182 -7.13 -12.01 3.36
C MET A 182 -8.48 -12.52 2.86
N ALA A 183 -9.56 -11.80 3.18
CA ALA A 183 -10.93 -12.23 2.91
C ALA A 183 -11.19 -12.41 1.41
N GLY A 184 -10.64 -11.51 0.56
CA GLY A 184 -10.76 -11.65 -0.88
C GLY A 184 -10.25 -13.01 -1.39
N ARG A 185 -9.10 -13.46 -0.88
CA ARG A 185 -8.52 -14.76 -1.28
C ARG A 185 -9.25 -15.95 -0.68
N VAL A 186 -9.63 -15.86 0.61
CA VAL A 186 -10.37 -16.93 1.29
C VAL A 186 -11.74 -17.13 0.63
N ILE A 187 -12.50 -16.06 0.44
CA ILE A 187 -13.82 -16.12 -0.22
C ILE A 187 -13.67 -16.67 -1.62
N THR A 188 -12.69 -16.18 -2.39
CA THR A 188 -12.46 -16.66 -3.75
C THR A 188 -12.09 -18.15 -3.77
N GLY A 189 -11.23 -18.62 -2.86
CA GLY A 189 -10.88 -20.05 -2.77
C GLY A 189 -12.11 -20.92 -2.48
N VAL A 190 -12.91 -20.55 -1.48
CA VAL A 190 -14.12 -21.29 -1.09
C VAL A 190 -15.17 -21.28 -2.21
N VAL A 191 -15.47 -20.12 -2.78
CA VAL A 191 -16.50 -20.02 -3.83
C VAL A 191 -16.05 -20.71 -5.12
N ALA A 192 -14.74 -20.68 -5.44
CA ALA A 192 -14.20 -21.38 -6.60
C ALA A 192 -14.26 -22.91 -6.44
N ASP A 193 -14.08 -23.40 -5.22
CA ASP A 193 -14.18 -24.83 -4.88
C ASP A 193 -15.63 -25.35 -5.03
N LEU A 194 -16.59 -24.57 -4.52
CA LEU A 194 -18.00 -24.95 -4.50
C LEU A 194 -18.70 -24.75 -5.86
N PHE A 195 -18.25 -23.78 -6.66
CA PHE A 195 -18.93 -23.41 -7.92
C PHE A 195 -17.93 -23.30 -9.08
N SER A 196 -17.32 -22.12 -9.28
CA SER A 196 -16.33 -21.87 -10.32
C SER A 196 -15.54 -20.60 -10.03
N TRP A 197 -14.38 -20.46 -10.67
CA TRP A 197 -13.57 -19.26 -10.58
C TRP A 197 -14.32 -18.00 -11.07
N ARG A 198 -15.23 -18.16 -12.06
CA ARG A 198 -16.05 -17.05 -12.58
C ARG A 198 -17.01 -16.52 -11.52
N ILE A 199 -17.74 -17.40 -10.85
CA ILE A 199 -18.65 -17.04 -9.77
C ILE A 199 -17.86 -16.44 -8.61
N ALA A 200 -16.70 -16.99 -8.28
CA ALA A 200 -15.83 -16.48 -7.24
C ALA A 200 -15.40 -15.02 -7.48
N ILE A 201 -14.91 -14.70 -8.68
CA ILE A 201 -14.53 -13.33 -9.05
C ILE A 201 -15.76 -12.41 -9.07
N GLY A 202 -16.90 -12.87 -9.64
CA GLY A 202 -18.15 -12.12 -9.63
C GLY A 202 -18.61 -11.77 -8.21
N THR A 203 -18.52 -12.72 -7.28
CA THR A 203 -18.81 -12.52 -5.85
C THR A 203 -17.94 -11.41 -5.26
N ILE A 204 -16.65 -11.40 -5.53
CA ILE A 204 -15.75 -10.34 -5.06
C ILE A 204 -16.10 -8.99 -5.68
N GLY A 205 -16.47 -8.96 -6.97
CA GLY A 205 -16.95 -7.74 -7.63
C GLY A 205 -18.20 -7.17 -6.98
N VAL A 206 -19.20 -8.04 -6.65
CA VAL A 206 -20.43 -7.63 -5.93
C VAL A 206 -20.09 -7.12 -4.53
N LEU A 207 -19.25 -7.82 -3.76
CA LEU A 207 -18.78 -7.36 -2.45
C LEU A 207 -18.04 -6.02 -2.54
N GLY A 208 -17.29 -5.80 -3.62
CA GLY A 208 -16.63 -4.53 -3.95
C GLY A 208 -17.64 -3.40 -4.16
N ILE A 209 -18.73 -3.64 -4.92
CA ILE A 209 -19.83 -2.66 -5.08
C ILE A 209 -20.48 -2.36 -3.74
N LEU A 210 -20.87 -3.36 -2.96
CA LEU A 210 -21.49 -3.17 -1.65
C LEU A 210 -20.59 -2.38 -0.71
N SER A 211 -19.28 -2.68 -0.68
CA SER A 211 -18.29 -1.93 0.09
C SER A 211 -18.17 -0.49 -0.38
N THR A 212 -18.23 -0.25 -1.70
CA THR A 212 -18.19 1.10 -2.28
C THR A 212 -19.44 1.90 -1.91
N LEU A 213 -20.60 1.28 -1.93
CA LEU A 213 -21.87 1.93 -1.51
C LEU A 213 -21.84 2.26 -0.02
N ALA A 214 -21.37 1.32 0.83
CA ALA A 214 -21.17 1.57 2.25
C ALA A 214 -20.16 2.72 2.50
N PHE A 215 -19.03 2.71 1.81
CA PHE A 215 -18.04 3.78 1.84
C PHE A 215 -18.66 5.13 1.51
N ARG A 216 -19.39 5.22 0.38
CA ARG A 216 -20.03 6.46 -0.07
C ARG A 216 -21.08 6.99 0.92
N ALA A 217 -21.86 6.10 1.53
CA ALA A 217 -22.91 6.46 2.49
C ALA A 217 -22.31 6.93 3.83
N LEU A 218 -21.16 6.40 4.21
CA LEU A 218 -20.55 6.65 5.52
C LEU A 218 -19.56 7.82 5.49
N LEU A 219 -18.78 8.01 4.41
CA LEU A 219 -17.72 8.99 4.39
C LEU A 219 -18.27 10.43 4.46
N PRO A 220 -17.89 11.22 5.48
CA PRO A 220 -18.24 12.64 5.55
C PRO A 220 -17.62 13.44 4.39
N PRO A 221 -18.22 14.60 4.04
CA PRO A 221 -17.61 15.51 3.07
C PRO A 221 -16.21 15.96 3.51
N SER A 222 -15.34 16.25 2.55
CA SER A 222 -14.04 16.84 2.81
C SER A 222 -14.17 18.35 2.94
N HIS A 223 -13.87 18.90 4.10
CA HIS A 223 -14.00 20.32 4.42
C HIS A 223 -12.68 21.07 4.45
N HIS A 224 -11.57 20.38 4.78
CA HIS A 224 -10.23 20.97 4.86
C HIS A 224 -9.42 20.81 3.57
N PHE A 225 -9.99 20.14 2.57
CA PHE A 225 -9.33 19.97 1.28
C PHE A 225 -9.29 21.28 0.51
N VAL A 226 -8.09 21.82 0.32
CA VAL A 226 -7.85 22.98 -0.56
C VAL A 226 -7.17 22.49 -1.84
N PRO A 227 -7.83 22.61 -3.01
CA PRO A 227 -7.20 22.23 -4.28
C PRO A 227 -5.94 23.07 -4.53
N ARG A 228 -4.79 22.43 -4.57
CA ARG A 228 -3.53 23.10 -4.94
C ARG A 228 -3.27 22.85 -6.42
N ARG A 229 -3.36 23.91 -7.22
CA ARG A 229 -2.98 23.89 -8.63
C ARG A 229 -1.62 24.58 -8.77
N GLY A 230 -0.64 23.93 -9.43
CA GLY A 230 0.48 24.68 -9.97
C GLY A 230 1.90 24.39 -9.51
N LEU A 231 2.20 23.25 -8.88
CA LEU A 231 3.59 22.83 -8.78
C LEU A 231 4.01 22.25 -10.13
N GLY A 232 4.88 22.95 -10.87
CA GLY A 232 5.30 22.55 -12.21
C GLY A 232 6.03 21.21 -12.23
N PHE A 233 5.97 20.48 -13.35
CA PHE A 233 6.62 19.19 -13.56
C PHE A 233 8.11 19.18 -13.13
N ASN A 234 8.84 20.26 -13.39
CA ASN A 234 10.26 20.38 -13.01
C ASN A 234 10.47 20.35 -11.49
N HIS A 235 9.55 20.93 -10.69
CA HIS A 235 9.61 20.85 -9.23
C HIS A 235 9.51 19.40 -8.76
N HIS A 236 8.51 18.68 -9.24
CA HIS A 236 8.30 17.27 -8.89
C HIS A 236 9.48 16.38 -9.34
N ARG A 237 9.98 16.56 -10.57
CA ARG A 237 11.15 15.86 -11.08
C ARG A 237 12.38 16.06 -10.20
N THR A 238 12.68 17.29 -9.82
CA THR A 238 13.82 17.61 -8.96
C THR A 238 13.65 16.98 -7.56
N ALA A 239 12.44 17.07 -6.98
CA ALA A 239 12.15 16.47 -5.69
C ALA A 239 12.28 14.94 -5.71
N LEU A 240 11.86 14.26 -6.80
CA LEU A 240 12.04 12.83 -7.00
C LEU A 240 13.52 12.44 -7.11
N LEU A 241 14.28 13.12 -7.96
CA LEU A 241 15.71 12.84 -8.16
C LEU A 241 16.50 12.99 -6.85
N LYS A 242 16.18 14.00 -6.04
CA LYS A 242 16.74 14.18 -4.70
C LYS A 242 16.56 12.96 -3.78
N GLN A 243 15.50 12.15 -3.96
CA GLN A 243 15.32 10.96 -3.11
C GLN A 243 16.38 9.88 -3.38
N PHE A 244 16.87 9.77 -4.62
CA PHE A 244 17.90 8.81 -4.99
C PHE A 244 19.30 9.21 -4.51
N THR A 245 19.54 10.50 -4.27
CA THR A 245 20.81 11.00 -3.73
C THR A 245 20.89 10.98 -2.20
N ARG A 246 19.76 10.80 -1.51
CA ARG A 246 19.73 10.74 -0.04
C ARG A 246 20.23 9.40 0.47
N PRO A 247 21.26 9.37 1.34
CA PRO A 247 21.80 8.12 1.88
C PRO A 247 20.71 7.25 2.54
N GLY A 248 20.64 6.00 2.13
CA GLY A 248 19.73 4.99 2.70
C GLY A 248 18.34 4.90 2.03
N LEU A 249 17.82 5.95 1.37
CA LEU A 249 16.51 5.84 0.70
C LEU A 249 16.49 4.84 -0.45
N PRO A 250 17.48 4.81 -1.38
CA PRO A 250 17.51 3.80 -2.44
C PRO A 250 17.55 2.37 -1.90
N LEU A 251 18.25 2.14 -0.78
CA LEU A 251 18.27 0.82 -0.14
C LEU A 251 16.91 0.43 0.44
N LEU A 252 16.13 1.41 0.96
CA LEU A 252 14.77 1.15 1.42
C LEU A 252 13.82 0.88 0.26
N PHE A 253 13.98 1.55 -0.89
CA PHE A 253 13.21 1.24 -2.10
C PHE A 253 13.51 -0.17 -2.60
N LEU A 254 14.80 -0.55 -2.64
CA LEU A 254 15.21 -1.91 -2.96
C LEU A 254 14.61 -2.92 -1.97
N LEU A 255 14.56 -2.61 -0.68
CA LEU A 255 13.94 -3.47 0.32
C LEU A 255 12.43 -3.61 0.11
N GLY A 256 11.73 -2.55 -0.28
CA GLY A 256 10.33 -2.64 -0.69
C GLY A 256 10.12 -3.61 -1.85
N PHE A 257 10.95 -3.50 -2.89
CA PHE A 257 10.95 -4.41 -4.04
C PHE A 257 11.21 -5.86 -3.65
N VAL A 258 12.25 -6.10 -2.86
CA VAL A 258 12.65 -7.45 -2.39
C VAL A 258 11.56 -8.08 -1.52
N LEU A 259 11.07 -7.36 -0.53
CA LEU A 259 10.07 -7.88 0.41
C LEU A 259 8.79 -8.30 -0.33
N MET A 260 8.26 -7.41 -1.18
CA MET A 260 7.01 -7.69 -1.88
C MET A 260 7.21 -8.69 -3.02
N GLY A 261 8.33 -8.62 -3.74
CA GLY A 261 8.68 -9.58 -4.77
C GLY A 261 8.79 -11.01 -4.21
N SER A 262 9.49 -11.17 -3.09
CA SER A 262 9.61 -12.46 -2.39
C SER A 262 8.25 -12.99 -1.92
N PHE A 263 7.47 -12.13 -1.28
CA PHE A 263 6.20 -12.48 -0.69
C PHE A 263 5.16 -12.91 -1.74
N VAL A 264 4.96 -12.09 -2.78
CA VAL A 264 3.98 -12.40 -3.83
C VAL A 264 4.40 -13.62 -4.64
N THR A 265 5.69 -13.76 -4.96
CA THR A 265 6.17 -14.93 -5.69
C THR A 265 5.92 -16.23 -4.92
N LEU A 266 6.19 -16.27 -3.61
CA LEU A 266 5.88 -17.43 -2.79
C LEU A 266 4.38 -17.78 -2.87
N TYR A 267 3.52 -16.80 -2.66
CA TYR A 267 2.07 -17.01 -2.66
C TYR A 267 1.48 -17.31 -4.04
N ASN A 268 2.08 -16.82 -5.14
CA ASN A 268 1.62 -17.14 -6.49
C ASN A 268 1.82 -18.62 -6.83
N TYR A 269 2.90 -19.22 -6.33
CA TYR A 269 3.28 -20.58 -6.78
C TYR A 269 3.08 -21.67 -5.71
N ILE A 270 2.86 -21.32 -4.44
CA ILE A 270 2.55 -22.31 -3.41
C ILE A 270 1.25 -23.07 -3.71
N GLY A 271 0.25 -22.40 -4.33
CA GLY A 271 -0.99 -23.02 -4.74
C GLY A 271 -0.78 -24.13 -5.75
N TYR A 272 0.06 -23.93 -6.75
CA TYR A 272 0.40 -24.98 -7.74
C TYR A 272 1.05 -26.19 -7.07
N ARG A 273 1.94 -25.99 -6.07
CA ARG A 273 2.57 -27.05 -5.33
C ARG A 273 1.57 -27.84 -4.50
N LEU A 274 0.66 -27.17 -3.83
CA LEU A 274 -0.25 -27.79 -2.86
C LEU A 274 -1.47 -28.46 -3.53
N LEU A 275 -1.86 -28.02 -4.73
CA LEU A 275 -2.84 -28.73 -5.57
C LEU A 275 -2.29 -30.04 -6.14
N ALA A 276 -0.99 -30.10 -6.40
CA ALA A 276 -0.33 -31.28 -6.96
C ALA A 276 -0.11 -32.38 -5.91
N PRO A 277 0.08 -33.64 -6.34
CA PRO A 277 0.55 -34.70 -5.46
C PRO A 277 1.88 -34.31 -4.77
N PRO A 278 2.12 -34.73 -3.54
CA PRO A 278 1.32 -35.62 -2.71
C PRO A 278 0.16 -34.95 -1.95
N TYR A 279 0.06 -33.60 -1.94
CA TYR A 279 -0.84 -32.86 -1.05
C TYR A 279 -2.30 -32.91 -1.53
N ARG A 280 -2.56 -32.61 -2.81
CA ARG A 280 -3.89 -32.62 -3.44
C ARG A 280 -4.92 -31.80 -2.66
N LEU A 281 -4.52 -30.63 -2.12
CA LEU A 281 -5.43 -29.73 -1.42
C LEU A 281 -6.48 -29.17 -2.38
N SER A 282 -7.68 -28.90 -1.86
CA SER A 282 -8.75 -28.22 -2.58
C SER A 282 -8.49 -26.71 -2.74
N GLN A 283 -9.25 -26.02 -3.59
CA GLN A 283 -9.17 -24.57 -3.73
C GLN A 283 -9.57 -23.85 -2.44
N ALA A 284 -10.51 -24.41 -1.67
CA ALA A 284 -10.90 -23.86 -0.37
C ALA A 284 -9.77 -23.96 0.64
N GLU A 285 -9.06 -25.09 0.70
CA GLU A 285 -7.92 -25.29 1.60
C GLU A 285 -6.75 -24.35 1.23
N ILE A 286 -6.49 -24.14 -0.06
CA ILE A 286 -5.50 -23.15 -0.51
C ILE A 286 -5.95 -21.73 -0.15
N GLY A 287 -7.23 -21.39 -0.33
CA GLY A 287 -7.79 -20.14 0.13
C GLY A 287 -7.61 -19.93 1.63
N ALA A 288 -7.80 -20.98 2.44
CA ALA A 288 -7.65 -20.93 3.89
C ALA A 288 -6.21 -20.62 4.35
N ILE A 289 -5.18 -20.93 3.55
CA ILE A 289 -3.78 -20.56 3.86
C ILE A 289 -3.65 -19.06 4.08
N PHE A 290 -4.45 -18.24 3.37
CA PHE A 290 -4.39 -16.79 3.51
C PHE A 290 -4.90 -16.26 4.85
N VAL A 291 -5.54 -17.07 5.69
CA VAL A 291 -5.88 -16.73 7.10
C VAL A 291 -4.61 -16.37 7.89
N VAL A 292 -3.46 -16.90 7.50
CA VAL A 292 -2.15 -16.54 8.06
C VAL A 292 -1.84 -15.03 7.96
N TYR A 293 -2.51 -14.28 7.07
CA TYR A 293 -2.40 -12.81 7.03
C TYR A 293 -2.80 -12.13 8.35
N LEU A 294 -3.60 -12.77 9.19
CA LEU A 294 -3.89 -12.29 10.55
C LEU A 294 -2.62 -12.14 11.39
N ALA A 295 -1.60 -12.97 11.16
CA ALA A 295 -0.30 -12.80 11.78
C ALA A 295 0.36 -11.45 11.40
N GLY A 296 0.07 -10.93 10.20
CA GLY A 296 0.53 -9.61 9.75
C GLY A 296 -0.07 -8.45 10.53
N VAL A 297 -1.32 -8.57 10.96
CA VAL A 297 -2.00 -7.59 11.80
C VAL A 297 -1.28 -7.43 13.14
N ILE A 298 -0.74 -8.52 13.68
CA ILE A 298 0.04 -8.54 14.93
C ILE A 298 1.49 -8.09 14.66
N ALA A 299 2.09 -8.57 13.56
CA ALA A 299 3.49 -8.32 13.23
C ALA A 299 3.81 -6.84 13.05
N SER A 300 2.92 -6.07 12.38
CA SER A 300 3.17 -4.66 12.05
C SER A 300 3.31 -3.77 13.30
N PRO A 301 2.36 -3.72 14.26
CA PRO A 301 2.52 -2.88 15.45
C PRO A 301 3.63 -3.38 16.38
N LEU A 302 3.82 -4.71 16.48
CA LEU A 302 4.88 -5.31 17.29
C LEU A 302 6.27 -4.91 16.77
N SER A 303 6.49 -5.02 15.45
CA SER A 303 7.75 -4.64 14.82
C SER A 303 8.03 -3.14 14.92
N GLY A 304 7.00 -2.30 14.88
CA GLY A 304 7.11 -0.87 15.13
C GLY A 304 7.67 -0.57 16.52
N ARG A 305 7.09 -1.17 17.57
CA ARG A 305 7.58 -1.06 18.96
C ARG A 305 9.02 -1.60 19.10
N MET A 306 9.28 -2.78 18.55
CA MET A 306 10.63 -3.36 18.55
C MET A 306 11.65 -2.46 17.84
N ALA A 307 11.25 -1.80 16.75
CA ALA A 307 12.12 -0.90 16.00
C ALA A 307 12.49 0.36 16.79
N ASP A 308 11.60 0.84 17.65
CA ASP A 308 11.88 1.96 18.55
C ASP A 308 12.82 1.55 19.71
N THR A 309 12.70 0.30 20.21
CA THR A 309 13.53 -0.22 21.32
C THR A 309 14.90 -0.73 20.83
N PHE A 310 14.91 -1.64 19.86
CA PHE A 310 16.12 -2.35 19.40
C PHE A 310 16.79 -1.66 18.18
N GLY A 311 16.10 -0.72 17.56
CA GLY A 311 16.55 -0.02 16.35
C GLY A 311 16.09 -0.70 15.06
N ARG A 312 15.69 0.14 14.07
CA ARG A 312 15.06 -0.28 12.80
C ARG A 312 15.86 -1.30 12.01
N ALA A 313 17.17 -1.10 11.91
CA ALA A 313 18.03 -1.99 11.12
C ALA A 313 18.06 -3.41 11.70
N ARG A 314 18.09 -3.57 13.04
CA ARG A 314 18.11 -4.89 13.67
C ARG A 314 16.78 -5.63 13.44
N VAL A 315 15.65 -4.93 13.59
CA VAL A 315 14.32 -5.53 13.37
C VAL A 315 14.15 -5.91 11.90
N LEU A 316 14.60 -5.08 10.97
CA LEU A 316 14.56 -5.38 9.54
C LEU A 316 15.40 -6.61 9.17
N ILE A 317 16.62 -6.74 9.73
CA ILE A 317 17.47 -7.92 9.56
C ILE A 317 16.79 -9.17 10.15
N GLY A 318 16.23 -9.08 11.35
CA GLY A 318 15.46 -10.17 11.97
C GLY A 318 14.24 -10.59 11.16
N SER A 319 13.54 -9.62 10.55
CA SER A 319 12.38 -9.88 9.67
C SER A 319 12.80 -10.67 8.42
N LEU A 320 13.89 -10.28 7.76
CA LEU A 320 14.42 -10.98 6.59
C LEU A 320 14.95 -12.38 6.96
N ALA A 321 15.60 -12.52 8.12
CA ALA A 321 16.06 -13.82 8.63
C ALA A 321 14.87 -14.77 8.92
N LEU A 322 13.77 -14.23 9.48
CA LEU A 322 12.55 -15.00 9.71
C LEU A 322 11.91 -15.42 8.39
N MET A 323 11.89 -14.54 7.36
CA MET A 323 11.44 -14.92 6.02
C MET A 323 12.32 -16.03 5.43
N ALA A 324 13.64 -15.96 5.58
CA ALA A 324 14.56 -17.00 5.10
C ALA A 324 14.35 -18.34 5.82
N LEU A 325 14.16 -18.31 7.12
CA LEU A 325 13.79 -19.50 7.90
C LEU A 325 12.46 -20.11 7.42
N GLY A 326 11.43 -19.24 7.26
CA GLY A 326 10.14 -19.67 6.74
C GLY A 326 10.23 -20.27 5.35
N LEU A 327 11.01 -19.64 4.46
CA LEU A 327 11.28 -20.19 3.13
C LEU A 327 11.93 -21.59 3.19
N ALA A 328 12.93 -21.78 4.04
CA ALA A 328 13.59 -23.07 4.25
C ALA A 328 12.59 -24.14 4.75
N LEU A 329 11.69 -23.79 5.67
CA LEU A 329 10.63 -24.69 6.13
C LEU A 329 9.68 -25.11 4.99
N THR A 330 9.41 -24.22 4.02
CA THR A 330 8.59 -24.58 2.87
C THR A 330 9.27 -25.59 1.92
N LEU A 331 10.56 -25.84 2.03
CA LEU A 331 11.25 -26.88 1.25
C LEU A 331 11.01 -28.29 1.79
N LEU A 332 10.58 -28.39 3.04
CA LEU A 332 10.25 -29.68 3.66
C LEU A 332 8.95 -30.25 3.08
N HIS A 333 8.74 -31.57 3.27
CA HIS A 333 7.56 -32.27 2.76
C HIS A 333 6.34 -32.21 3.70
N PRO A 334 6.48 -32.23 5.04
CA PRO A 334 5.31 -32.18 5.92
C PRO A 334 4.49 -30.90 5.73
N LEU A 335 3.18 -31.05 5.55
CA LEU A 335 2.26 -29.90 5.35
C LEU A 335 2.32 -28.91 6.52
N THR A 336 2.51 -29.41 7.75
CA THR A 336 2.69 -28.58 8.95
C THR A 336 3.94 -27.70 8.87
N ALA A 337 5.06 -28.22 8.33
CA ALA A 337 6.28 -27.44 8.13
C ALA A 337 6.08 -26.37 7.05
N ILE A 338 5.36 -26.68 5.97
CA ILE A 338 5.02 -25.72 4.90
C ILE A 338 4.13 -24.63 5.48
N ALA A 339 3.09 -24.98 6.23
CA ALA A 339 2.17 -24.01 6.84
C ALA A 339 2.91 -23.06 7.81
N LEU A 340 3.77 -23.63 8.69
CA LEU A 340 4.60 -22.84 9.58
C LEU A 340 5.58 -21.95 8.80
N GLY A 341 6.16 -22.47 7.72
CA GLY A 341 7.03 -21.71 6.83
C GLY A 341 6.32 -20.50 6.22
N ILE A 342 5.10 -20.68 5.71
CA ILE A 342 4.25 -19.61 5.17
C ILE A 342 3.94 -18.59 6.28
N ALA A 343 3.64 -19.03 7.50
CA ALA A 343 3.39 -18.14 8.64
C ALA A 343 4.62 -17.29 8.99
N CYS A 344 5.82 -17.91 9.04
CA CYS A 344 7.08 -17.19 9.27
C CYS A 344 7.38 -16.16 8.17
N VAL A 345 7.21 -16.53 6.89
CA VAL A 345 7.37 -15.60 5.75
C VAL A 345 6.41 -14.45 5.87
N THR A 346 5.14 -14.72 6.19
CA THR A 346 4.10 -13.71 6.31
C THR A 346 4.39 -12.74 7.46
N PHE A 347 4.70 -13.25 8.64
CA PHE A 347 5.06 -12.44 9.79
C PHE A 347 6.30 -11.57 9.49
N GLY A 348 7.36 -12.17 8.94
CA GLY A 348 8.59 -11.48 8.56
C GLY A 348 8.35 -10.40 7.51
N PHE A 349 7.53 -10.67 6.50
CA PHE A 349 7.15 -9.70 5.47
C PHE A 349 6.46 -8.48 6.08
N PHE A 350 5.39 -8.67 6.86
CA PHE A 350 4.65 -7.56 7.45
C PHE A 350 5.49 -6.75 8.43
N ALA A 351 6.33 -7.42 9.23
CA ALA A 351 7.27 -6.77 10.13
C ALA A 351 8.30 -5.94 9.35
N GLY A 352 8.94 -6.52 8.34
CA GLY A 352 9.94 -5.85 7.51
C GLY A 352 9.37 -4.67 6.73
N HIS A 353 8.19 -4.86 6.11
CA HIS A 353 7.49 -3.80 5.36
C HIS A 353 7.09 -2.62 6.25
N SER A 354 6.53 -2.89 7.43
CA SER A 354 6.13 -1.86 8.39
C SER A 354 7.33 -1.01 8.83
N VAL A 355 8.46 -1.65 9.15
CA VAL A 355 9.69 -0.95 9.54
C VAL A 355 10.31 -0.17 8.37
N ALA A 356 10.38 -0.78 7.17
CA ALA A 356 10.98 -0.14 6.00
C ALA A 356 10.17 1.09 5.55
N SER A 357 8.84 0.97 5.43
CA SER A 357 7.95 2.06 5.04
C SER A 357 7.97 3.22 6.04
N GLY A 358 7.90 2.93 7.34
CA GLY A 358 8.04 3.94 8.40
C GLY A 358 9.41 4.62 8.40
N TRP A 359 10.47 3.90 8.00
CA TRP A 359 11.82 4.47 7.91
C TRP A 359 11.98 5.40 6.70
N VAL A 360 11.33 5.10 5.57
CA VAL A 360 11.26 6.00 4.41
C VAL A 360 10.74 7.38 4.80
N GLY A 361 9.61 7.44 5.51
CA GLY A 361 9.01 8.70 5.95
C GLY A 361 9.93 9.54 6.87
N ARG A 362 10.78 8.87 7.67
CA ARG A 362 11.76 9.56 8.55
C ARG A 362 12.98 10.07 7.80
N LEU A 363 13.47 9.34 6.79
CA LEU A 363 14.64 9.77 6.01
C LEU A 363 14.29 10.86 4.98
N ALA A 364 13.07 10.88 4.50
CA ALA A 364 12.64 11.79 3.44
C ALA A 364 12.55 13.26 3.87
N ARG A 365 12.45 13.56 5.17
CA ARG A 365 12.37 14.91 5.75
C ARG A 365 11.34 15.83 5.07
N GLU A 366 11.71 16.51 3.97
CA GLU A 366 10.90 17.53 3.30
C GLU A 366 9.92 17.00 2.25
N ALA A 367 10.24 15.87 1.60
CA ALA A 367 9.47 15.33 0.48
C ALA A 367 8.91 13.93 0.79
N LYS A 368 8.25 13.77 1.94
CA LYS A 368 7.75 12.48 2.45
C LYS A 368 6.80 11.77 1.47
N GLY A 369 5.92 12.54 0.81
CA GLY A 369 4.97 11.99 -0.16
C GLY A 369 5.64 11.36 -1.38
N GLN A 370 6.64 12.04 -1.97
CA GLN A 370 7.38 11.51 -3.12
C GLN A 370 8.22 10.28 -2.75
N ALA A 371 8.84 10.29 -1.57
CA ALA A 371 9.61 9.12 -1.10
C ALA A 371 8.70 7.91 -0.84
N ALA A 372 7.51 8.13 -0.26
CA ALA A 372 6.51 7.08 -0.07
C ALA A 372 6.00 6.54 -1.41
N ALA A 373 5.74 7.41 -2.40
CA ALA A 373 5.33 7.01 -3.74
C ALA A 373 6.40 6.16 -4.44
N LEU A 374 7.68 6.54 -4.35
CA LEU A 374 8.79 5.75 -4.89
C LEU A 374 8.95 4.40 -4.19
N TYR A 375 8.77 4.36 -2.88
CA TYR A 375 8.78 3.11 -2.12
C TYR A 375 7.65 2.18 -2.57
N LEU A 376 6.42 2.69 -2.70
CA LEU A 376 5.28 1.91 -3.17
C LEU A 376 5.42 1.50 -4.64
N LEU A 377 6.00 2.35 -5.48
CA LEU A 377 6.34 2.00 -6.86
C LEU A 377 7.30 0.80 -6.89
N ALA A 378 8.41 0.87 -6.15
CA ALA A 378 9.36 -0.24 -6.06
C ALA A 378 8.74 -1.51 -5.49
N TYR A 379 7.92 -1.38 -4.45
CA TYR A 379 7.16 -2.43 -3.79
C TYR A 379 6.25 -3.19 -4.78
N TYR A 380 5.41 -2.48 -5.53
CA TYR A 380 4.51 -3.10 -6.50
C TYR A 380 5.23 -3.60 -7.77
N LEU A 381 6.34 -2.95 -8.17
CA LEU A 381 7.21 -3.49 -9.23
C LEU A 381 7.84 -4.81 -8.81
N GLY A 382 8.26 -4.95 -7.55
CA GLY A 382 8.69 -6.24 -7.01
C GLY A 382 7.63 -7.32 -7.15
N SER A 383 6.38 -7.01 -6.74
CA SER A 383 5.23 -7.90 -6.93
C SER A 383 5.03 -8.31 -8.39
N SER A 384 5.06 -7.33 -9.29
CA SER A 384 4.77 -7.55 -10.71
C SER A 384 5.90 -8.33 -11.41
N LEU A 385 7.11 -7.81 -11.36
CA LEU A 385 8.25 -8.35 -12.13
C LEU A 385 8.70 -9.72 -11.59
N VAL A 386 8.93 -9.80 -10.28
CA VAL A 386 9.40 -11.06 -9.67
C VAL A 386 8.26 -12.08 -9.63
N GLY A 387 7.03 -11.64 -9.36
CA GLY A 387 5.86 -12.49 -9.39
C GLY A 387 5.66 -13.17 -10.74
N SER A 388 5.80 -12.46 -11.85
CA SER A 388 5.72 -13.05 -13.21
C SER A 388 6.92 -13.93 -13.53
N TYR A 389 8.14 -13.44 -13.25
CA TYR A 389 9.37 -14.20 -13.53
C TYR A 389 9.41 -15.53 -12.78
N GLY A 390 8.87 -15.56 -11.56
CA GLY A 390 8.73 -16.78 -10.76
C GLY A 390 7.99 -17.91 -11.49
N GLY A 391 7.09 -17.60 -12.45
CA GLY A 391 6.39 -18.62 -13.25
C GLY A 391 7.29 -19.33 -14.25
N HIS A 392 8.23 -18.64 -14.84
CA HIS A 392 9.24 -19.28 -15.70
C HIS A 392 10.14 -20.19 -14.86
N VAL A 393 10.53 -19.72 -13.68
CA VAL A 393 11.34 -20.51 -12.75
C VAL A 393 10.56 -21.73 -12.23
N TRP A 394 9.27 -21.57 -11.93
CA TRP A 394 8.39 -22.67 -11.56
C TRP A 394 8.30 -23.72 -12.67
N ALA A 395 8.10 -23.32 -13.91
CA ALA A 395 7.97 -24.23 -15.05
C ALA A 395 9.24 -25.07 -15.29
N GLY A 396 10.43 -24.50 -15.07
CA GLY A 396 11.70 -25.20 -15.27
C GLY A 396 12.18 -26.00 -14.07
N TYR A 397 11.96 -25.52 -12.86
CA TYR A 397 12.59 -26.05 -11.65
C TYR A 397 11.63 -26.32 -10.49
N GLY A 398 10.31 -26.15 -10.69
CA GLY A 398 9.30 -26.37 -9.66
C GLY A 398 9.50 -25.49 -8.43
N TRP A 399 9.09 -26.01 -7.26
CA TRP A 399 9.18 -25.28 -6.00
C TRP A 399 10.60 -24.92 -5.58
N ASN A 400 11.56 -25.80 -5.83
CA ASN A 400 12.96 -25.56 -5.49
C ASN A 400 13.53 -24.35 -6.23
N GLY A 401 13.15 -24.16 -7.50
CA GLY A 401 13.52 -22.99 -8.28
C GLY A 401 12.91 -21.72 -7.71
N VAL A 402 11.60 -21.74 -7.40
CA VAL A 402 10.91 -20.60 -6.77
C VAL A 402 11.56 -20.23 -5.44
N ALA A 403 11.86 -21.22 -4.61
CA ALA A 403 12.55 -21.01 -3.33
C ALA A 403 13.97 -20.45 -3.54
N GLY A 404 14.70 -20.92 -4.55
CA GLY A 404 16.00 -20.37 -4.94
C GLY A 404 15.92 -18.91 -5.33
N LEU A 405 14.95 -18.53 -6.20
CA LEU A 405 14.71 -17.14 -6.60
C LEU A 405 14.41 -16.24 -5.40
N VAL A 406 13.49 -16.67 -4.54
CA VAL A 406 13.14 -15.93 -3.31
C VAL A 406 14.34 -15.86 -2.37
N GLY A 407 15.11 -16.93 -2.23
CA GLY A 407 16.34 -16.97 -1.43
C GLY A 407 17.37 -15.92 -1.88
N VAL A 408 17.62 -15.81 -3.18
CA VAL A 408 18.51 -14.77 -3.76
C VAL A 408 18.02 -13.37 -3.42
N LEU A 409 16.71 -13.11 -3.54
CA LEU A 409 16.14 -11.81 -3.17
C LEU A 409 16.33 -11.51 -1.69
N LEU A 410 16.12 -12.49 -0.80
CA LEU A 410 16.31 -12.30 0.63
C LEU A 410 17.77 -12.02 0.99
N VAL A 411 18.75 -12.64 0.29
CA VAL A 411 20.18 -12.33 0.43
C VAL A 411 20.46 -10.88 0.01
N ILE A 412 19.91 -10.42 -1.13
CA ILE A 412 20.04 -9.03 -1.58
C ILE A 412 19.41 -8.08 -0.53
N GLY A 413 18.23 -8.43 -0.01
CA GLY A 413 17.57 -7.65 1.04
C GLY A 413 18.39 -7.57 2.33
N LEU A 414 18.98 -8.69 2.74
CA LEU A 414 19.84 -8.76 3.93
C LEU A 414 21.10 -7.88 3.75
N ALA A 415 21.75 -7.96 2.58
CA ALA A 415 22.89 -7.10 2.25
C ALA A 415 22.51 -5.60 2.30
N ALA A 416 21.35 -5.23 1.76
CA ALA A 416 20.84 -3.87 1.82
C ALA A 416 20.56 -3.41 3.28
N ALA A 417 19.97 -4.28 4.11
CA ALA A 417 19.68 -3.98 5.52
C ALA A 417 20.95 -3.83 6.36
N LEU A 418 21.97 -4.67 6.11
CA LEU A 418 23.29 -4.58 6.75
C LEU A 418 24.00 -3.27 6.35
N ARG A 419 23.94 -2.88 5.08
CA ARG A 419 24.50 -1.61 4.60
C ARG A 419 23.80 -0.39 5.24
N LEU A 420 22.47 -0.43 5.39
CA LEU A 420 21.71 0.59 6.13
C LEU A 420 22.15 0.71 7.60
N ARG A 421 22.43 -0.43 8.25
CA ARG A 421 22.96 -0.45 9.62
C ARG A 421 24.32 0.25 9.69
N GLY A 422 25.22 -0.01 8.72
CA GLY A 422 26.54 0.60 8.66
C GLY A 422 26.50 2.12 8.43
N LEU A 423 25.62 2.62 7.56
CA LEU A 423 25.44 4.05 7.33
C LEU A 423 25.04 4.79 8.62
N ARG A 424 24.14 4.23 9.40
CA ARG A 424 23.69 4.81 10.68
C ARG A 424 24.74 4.78 11.79
N ALA A 425 25.59 3.76 11.79
CA ALA A 425 26.70 3.72 12.75
C ALA A 425 27.68 4.86 12.48
N ARG A 426 27.98 5.13 11.20
CA ARG A 426 28.89 6.23 10.80
C ARG A 426 28.31 7.62 11.11
N GLU A 427 26.99 7.83 10.92
CA GLU A 427 26.34 9.10 11.29
C GLU A 427 26.40 9.39 12.80
N ARG A 428 26.35 8.34 13.65
CA ARG A 428 26.44 8.47 15.12
C ARG A 428 27.85 8.72 15.62
N THR A 429 28.87 8.25 14.91
CA THR A 429 30.28 8.50 15.25
C THR A 429 30.80 9.84 14.73
N ALA A 430 30.11 10.44 13.75
CA ALA A 430 30.46 11.74 13.17
C ALA A 430 29.68 12.92 13.83
N ALA A 431 28.68 12.64 14.68
CA ALA A 431 27.91 13.62 15.47
C ALA A 431 28.35 13.60 16.92
#